data_06e4664b97c037b8d51735983a96a34e
#
_entry.id   06e4664b97c037b8d51735983a96a34e
#
_cell.length_a   1.000
_cell.length_b   1.000
_cell.length_c   1.000
_cell.angle_alpha   90.00
_cell.angle_beta   90.00
_cell.angle_gamma   90.00
#
_symmetry.space_group_name_H-M   'P 1'
#
loop_
_entity.id
_entity.type
_entity.pdbx_description
1 polymer ?
#
loop_
_entity_poly.entity_id
_entity_poly.type
_entity_poly.pdbx_seq_one_letter_code
_entity_poly.pdbx_strand_id
1 'polypeptide(L)'
;ILDMIEAAHRRRGHHLPDEELATFRLRSRRFTPLREVWEALFRTHRMRTFVGLSLMTAQAFFYNAIFFTYALVLTDFYDIEASRVGWYLLPFAAGNFLGPLLLGRLFDTVGRRPMIATTYALSGLLLALTGALFAAGVLSATWQTVAWTIIFFFASAAASSAYLTVSETFPLEIRALAIAFFF
;
A
#
# COMPACT_ATOMS: atom_id res chain seq x y z
N ILE A 1 -25.18 22.25 10.31
CA ILE A 1 -23.71 22.20 10.18
C ILE A 1 -23.27 22.86 8.86
N LEU A 2 -23.88 22.51 7.71
CA LEU A 2 -23.57 23.12 6.40
C LEU A 2 -23.76 24.63 6.47
N ASP A 3 -24.91 25.09 6.95
CA ASP A 3 -25.23 26.53 7.07
C ASP A 3 -24.22 27.29 7.95
N MET A 4 -23.69 26.64 8.98
CA MET A 4 -22.65 27.23 9.84
C MET A 4 -21.30 27.38 9.10
N ILE A 5 -20.96 26.39 8.26
CA ILE A 5 -19.72 26.40 7.46
C ILE A 5 -19.83 27.46 6.38
N GLU A 6 -20.96 27.55 5.68
CA GLU A 6 -21.22 28.57 4.66
C GLU A 6 -21.20 29.97 5.26
N ALA A 7 -21.84 30.18 6.41
CA ALA A 7 -21.82 31.46 7.12
C ALA A 7 -20.40 31.86 7.55
N ALA A 8 -19.57 30.90 7.97
CA ALA A 8 -18.17 31.14 8.33
C ALA A 8 -17.31 31.49 7.09
N HIS A 9 -17.57 30.88 5.94
CA HIS A 9 -16.89 31.18 4.67
C HIS A 9 -17.27 32.54 4.12
N ARG A 10 -18.57 32.89 4.14
CA ARG A 10 -19.07 34.23 3.76
C ARG A 10 -18.47 35.34 4.62
N ARG A 11 -18.34 35.11 5.93
CA ARG A 11 -17.67 36.07 6.87
C ARG A 11 -16.20 36.28 6.57
N ARG A 12 -15.52 35.33 5.92
CA ARG A 12 -14.11 35.43 5.52
C ARG A 12 -13.93 36.02 4.11
N GLY A 13 -15.00 36.52 3.48
CA GLY A 13 -14.96 37.15 2.16
C GLY A 13 -14.78 36.16 1.00
N HIS A 14 -14.97 34.86 1.22
CA HIS A 14 -14.96 33.91 0.13
C HIS A 14 -16.34 33.87 -0.55
N HIS A 15 -16.39 34.24 -1.80
CA HIS A 15 -17.56 34.04 -2.65
C HIS A 15 -17.71 32.53 -2.89
N LEU A 16 -18.78 31.97 -2.37
CA LEU A 16 -19.20 30.62 -2.76
C LEU A 16 -19.91 30.76 -4.10
N PRO A 17 -19.54 29.99 -5.15
CA PRO A 17 -20.28 30.02 -6.40
C PRO A 17 -21.72 29.60 -6.14
N ASP A 18 -22.68 30.36 -6.67
CA ASP A 18 -24.13 30.04 -6.65
C ASP A 18 -24.46 28.90 -7.67
N GLU A 19 -23.48 28.07 -8.04
CA GLU A 19 -23.74 26.89 -8.86
C GLU A 19 -24.56 25.90 -8.05
N GLU A 20 -25.69 25.44 -8.60
CA GLU A 20 -26.45 24.32 -8.12
C GLU A 20 -25.53 23.11 -7.99
N LEU A 21 -24.98 22.90 -6.80
CA LEU A 21 -24.14 21.74 -6.52
C LEU A 21 -24.97 20.48 -6.79
N ALA A 22 -24.50 19.66 -7.72
CA ALA A 22 -25.13 18.40 -8.03
C ALA A 22 -25.31 17.59 -6.75
N THR A 23 -26.57 17.51 -6.28
CA THR A 23 -26.91 16.75 -5.08
C THR A 23 -26.82 15.26 -5.40
N PHE A 24 -25.97 14.54 -4.67
CA PHE A 24 -25.95 13.08 -4.73
C PHE A 24 -26.73 12.50 -3.55
N ARG A 25 -27.59 11.54 -3.82
CA ARG A 25 -28.35 10.83 -2.80
C ARG A 25 -27.53 9.72 -2.18
N LEU A 26 -27.08 9.91 -0.93
CA LEU A 26 -26.55 8.81 -0.12
C LEU A 26 -27.71 8.04 0.49
N ARG A 27 -27.82 6.76 0.16
CA ARG A 27 -28.71 5.85 0.91
C ARG A 27 -28.02 5.47 2.21
N SER A 28 -28.46 6.08 3.31
CA SER A 28 -28.09 5.62 4.65
C SER A 28 -28.75 4.25 4.89
N ARG A 29 -27.98 3.19 4.78
CA ARG A 29 -28.44 1.82 5.11
C ARG A 29 -27.86 1.42 6.46
N ARG A 30 -28.71 0.89 7.36
CA ARG A 30 -28.25 0.32 8.64
C ARG A 30 -27.47 -0.98 8.48
N PHE A 31 -27.66 -1.69 7.40
CA PHE A 31 -27.05 -2.99 7.13
C PHE A 31 -26.90 -3.22 5.63
N THR A 32 -25.73 -3.67 5.22
CA THR A 32 -25.45 -4.10 3.85
C THR A 32 -25.26 -5.62 3.84
N PRO A 33 -26.13 -6.40 3.19
CA PRO A 33 -25.99 -7.86 3.14
C PRO A 33 -24.68 -8.27 2.48
N LEU A 34 -23.97 -9.25 3.03
CA LEU A 34 -22.72 -9.77 2.46
C LEU A 34 -22.90 -10.25 1.02
N ARG A 35 -24.09 -10.71 0.65
CA ARG A 35 -24.43 -11.09 -0.73
C ARG A 35 -24.33 -9.91 -1.70
N GLU A 36 -24.79 -8.72 -1.32
CA GLU A 36 -24.65 -7.52 -2.15
C GLU A 36 -23.17 -7.12 -2.32
N VAL A 37 -22.38 -7.25 -1.26
CA VAL A 37 -20.92 -7.01 -1.32
C VAL A 37 -20.27 -7.99 -2.28
N TRP A 38 -20.60 -9.27 -2.18
CA TRP A 38 -20.10 -10.31 -3.08
C TRP A 38 -20.48 -10.03 -4.54
N GLU A 39 -21.74 -9.72 -4.82
CA GLU A 39 -22.21 -9.38 -6.17
C GLU A 39 -21.53 -8.10 -6.71
N ALA A 40 -21.36 -7.10 -5.87
CA ALA A 40 -20.65 -5.87 -6.25
C ALA A 40 -19.17 -6.14 -6.58
N LEU A 41 -18.48 -6.92 -5.77
CA LEU A 41 -17.07 -7.26 -5.96
C LEU A 41 -16.87 -8.14 -7.19
N PHE A 42 -17.56 -9.27 -7.30
CA PHE A 42 -17.27 -10.31 -8.29
C PHE A 42 -18.08 -10.23 -9.58
N ARG A 43 -19.23 -9.53 -9.57
CA ARG A 43 -20.03 -9.33 -10.80
C ARG A 43 -19.89 -7.92 -11.35
N THR A 44 -20.13 -6.90 -10.52
CA THR A 44 -20.18 -5.51 -11.00
C THR A 44 -18.79 -4.92 -11.19
N HIS A 45 -17.86 -5.13 -10.24
CA HIS A 45 -16.53 -4.54 -10.25
C HIS A 45 -15.40 -5.57 -10.35
N ARG A 46 -15.63 -6.68 -11.07
CA ARG A 46 -14.71 -7.81 -11.16
C ARG A 46 -13.25 -7.45 -11.47
N MET A 47 -13.03 -6.52 -12.41
CA MET A 47 -11.67 -6.10 -12.78
C MET A 47 -11.00 -5.30 -11.66
N ARG A 48 -11.76 -4.46 -10.96
CA ARG A 48 -11.24 -3.71 -9.80
C ARG A 48 -10.92 -4.65 -8.65
N THR A 49 -11.76 -5.64 -8.43
CA THR A 49 -11.53 -6.71 -7.43
C THR A 49 -10.29 -7.53 -7.78
N PHE A 50 -10.13 -7.93 -9.04
CA PHE A 50 -8.94 -8.65 -9.48
C PHE A 50 -7.65 -7.83 -9.26
N VAL A 51 -7.65 -6.57 -9.65
CA VAL A 51 -6.49 -5.68 -9.42
C VAL A 51 -6.23 -5.50 -7.92
N GLY A 52 -7.27 -5.28 -7.12
CA GLY A 52 -7.15 -5.17 -5.65
C GLY A 52 -6.54 -6.43 -5.02
N LEU A 53 -7.07 -7.61 -5.37
CA LEU A 53 -6.53 -8.90 -4.89
C LEU A 53 -5.06 -9.09 -5.31
N SER A 54 -4.73 -8.79 -6.57
CA SER A 54 -3.36 -8.93 -7.06
C SER A 54 -2.39 -8.01 -6.30
N LEU A 55 -2.78 -6.76 -6.06
CA LEU A 55 -1.96 -5.81 -5.30
C LEU A 55 -1.78 -6.25 -3.84
N MET A 56 -2.86 -6.70 -3.19
CA MET A 56 -2.79 -7.15 -1.80
C MET A 56 -2.02 -8.47 -1.66
N THR A 57 -2.18 -9.40 -2.60
CA THR A 57 -1.38 -10.63 -2.64
C THR A 57 0.10 -10.32 -2.85
N ALA A 58 0.43 -9.41 -3.77
CA ALA A 58 1.82 -8.98 -3.98
C ALA A 58 2.40 -8.35 -2.72
N GLN A 59 1.66 -7.46 -2.07
CA GLN A 59 2.06 -6.85 -0.80
C GLN A 59 2.30 -7.91 0.28
N ALA A 60 1.34 -8.81 0.49
CA ALA A 60 1.47 -9.88 1.48
C ALA A 60 2.68 -10.76 1.19
N PHE A 61 2.93 -11.10 -0.08
CA PHE A 61 4.10 -11.86 -0.49
C PHE A 61 5.41 -11.13 -0.12
N PHE A 62 5.59 -9.87 -0.51
CA PHE A 62 6.81 -9.12 -0.21
C PHE A 62 7.06 -9.02 1.30
N TYR A 63 6.03 -8.67 2.07
CA TYR A 63 6.18 -8.51 3.52
C TYR A 63 6.45 -9.85 4.19
N ASN A 64 5.71 -10.90 3.88
CA ASN A 64 5.88 -12.19 4.52
C ASN A 64 7.18 -12.88 4.07
N ALA A 65 7.51 -12.86 2.77
CA ALA A 65 8.71 -13.51 2.25
C ALA A 65 10.01 -12.95 2.82
N ILE A 66 10.04 -11.65 3.14
CA ILE A 66 11.24 -11.04 3.70
C ILE A 66 11.14 -10.96 5.23
N PHE A 67 10.06 -10.40 5.77
CA PHE A 67 9.95 -10.11 7.20
C PHE A 67 10.06 -11.35 8.08
N PHE A 68 9.35 -12.43 7.72
CA PHE A 68 9.39 -13.66 8.51
C PHE A 68 10.67 -14.49 8.30
N THR A 69 11.29 -14.40 7.13
CA THR A 69 12.53 -15.13 6.86
C THR A 69 13.79 -14.37 7.23
N TYR A 70 13.66 -13.06 7.51
CA TYR A 70 14.78 -12.16 7.75
C TYR A 70 15.73 -12.65 8.85
N ALA A 71 15.19 -12.90 10.05
CA ALA A 71 15.96 -13.36 11.18
C ALA A 71 16.60 -14.73 10.89
N LEU A 72 15.83 -15.65 10.32
CA LEU A 72 16.28 -16.99 9.98
C LEU A 72 17.43 -16.95 8.96
N VAL A 73 17.34 -16.12 7.93
CA VAL A 73 18.42 -15.97 6.95
C VAL A 73 19.69 -15.41 7.60
N LEU A 74 19.57 -14.43 8.50
CA LEU A 74 20.72 -13.87 9.20
C LEU A 74 21.37 -14.87 10.15
N THR A 75 20.56 -15.67 10.88
CA THR A 75 21.10 -16.64 11.85
C THR A 75 21.63 -17.91 11.19
N ASP A 76 20.87 -18.49 10.26
CA ASP A 76 21.17 -19.82 9.72
C ASP A 76 22.16 -19.79 8.55
N PHE A 77 22.21 -18.70 7.77
CA PHE A 77 23.07 -18.60 6.60
C PHE A 77 24.28 -17.66 6.78
N TYR A 78 24.17 -16.69 7.70
CA TYR A 78 25.23 -15.72 7.95
C TYR A 78 25.85 -15.83 9.33
N ASP A 79 25.45 -16.80 10.16
CA ASP A 79 25.94 -17.04 11.53
C ASP A 79 25.85 -15.79 12.43
N ILE A 80 24.86 -14.92 12.19
CA ILE A 80 24.64 -13.73 13.01
C ILE A 80 23.96 -14.15 14.30
N GLU A 81 24.58 -13.81 15.42
CA GLU A 81 24.02 -14.07 16.75
C GLU A 81 22.63 -13.41 16.90
N ALA A 82 21.65 -14.16 17.43
CA ALA A 82 20.26 -13.70 17.58
C ALA A 82 20.13 -12.36 18.32
N SER A 83 21.03 -12.09 19.29
CA SER A 83 21.14 -10.82 20.01
C SER A 83 21.43 -9.62 19.09
N ARG A 84 22.08 -9.83 17.96
CA ARG A 84 22.49 -8.80 16.99
C ARG A 84 21.49 -8.60 15.85
N VAL A 85 20.60 -9.53 15.60
CA VAL A 85 19.60 -9.45 14.51
C VAL A 85 18.79 -8.14 14.59
N GLY A 86 18.47 -7.66 15.79
CA GLY A 86 17.76 -6.41 16.00
C GLY A 86 18.43 -5.18 15.36
N TRP A 87 19.76 -5.14 15.34
CA TRP A 87 20.49 -4.04 14.72
C TRP A 87 20.37 -4.02 13.18
N TYR A 88 20.26 -5.20 12.57
CA TYR A 88 20.03 -5.32 11.12
C TYR A 88 18.60 -4.94 10.74
N LEU A 89 17.63 -4.98 11.67
CA LEU A 89 16.27 -4.52 11.44
C LEU A 89 16.14 -2.99 11.32
N LEU A 90 17.05 -2.22 11.90
CA LEU A 90 16.97 -0.76 11.89
C LEU A 90 17.06 -0.16 10.46
N PRO A 91 18.05 -0.51 9.61
CA PRO A 91 18.09 -0.03 8.23
C PRO A 91 16.85 -0.45 7.45
N PHE A 92 16.38 -1.68 7.64
CA PHE A 92 15.17 -2.18 7.03
C PHE A 92 13.92 -1.38 7.41
N ALA A 93 13.75 -1.08 8.71
CA ALA A 93 12.65 -0.23 9.19
C ALA A 93 12.76 1.20 8.64
N ALA A 94 13.98 1.74 8.54
CA ALA A 94 14.22 3.04 7.93
C ALA A 94 13.81 3.07 6.45
N GLY A 95 14.15 2.04 5.65
CA GLY A 95 13.73 1.90 4.26
C GLY A 95 12.20 1.86 4.14
N ASN A 96 11.55 1.07 4.98
CA ASN A 96 10.10 0.94 5.02
C ASN A 96 9.38 2.26 5.36
N PHE A 97 9.97 3.08 6.22
CA PHE A 97 9.44 4.40 6.59
C PHE A 97 9.72 5.47 5.53
N LEU A 98 10.96 5.53 5.03
CA LEU A 98 11.39 6.55 4.08
C LEU A 98 10.75 6.38 2.70
N GLY A 99 10.41 5.16 2.28
CA GLY A 99 9.79 4.89 1.00
C GLY A 99 8.51 5.71 0.78
N PRO A 100 7.46 5.53 1.58
CA PRO A 100 6.23 6.32 1.46
C PRO A 100 6.46 7.82 1.68
N LEU A 101 7.34 8.21 2.60
CA LEU A 101 7.63 9.60 2.91
C LEU A 101 8.22 10.36 1.72
N LEU A 102 9.20 9.77 1.04
CA LEU A 102 9.91 10.43 -0.07
C LEU A 102 9.20 10.22 -1.41
N LEU A 103 8.67 9.03 -1.67
CA LEU A 103 8.02 8.71 -2.93
C LEU A 103 6.52 9.09 -2.95
N GLY A 104 5.90 9.33 -1.79
CA GLY A 104 4.47 9.62 -1.68
C GLY A 104 4.00 10.72 -2.62
N ARG A 105 4.74 11.84 -2.67
CA ARG A 105 4.43 12.97 -3.56
C ARG A 105 4.43 12.59 -5.04
N LEU A 106 5.25 11.62 -5.45
CA LEU A 106 5.31 11.20 -6.86
C LEU A 106 4.05 10.45 -7.28
N PHE A 107 3.38 9.76 -6.36
CA PHE A 107 2.11 9.09 -6.65
C PHE A 107 0.99 10.07 -6.99
N ASP A 108 1.05 11.30 -6.47
CA ASP A 108 0.07 12.35 -6.78
C ASP A 108 0.47 13.15 -8.02
N THR A 109 1.76 13.36 -8.29
CA THR A 109 2.24 14.17 -9.41
C THR A 109 2.39 13.39 -10.72
N VAL A 110 2.95 12.18 -10.68
CA VAL A 110 3.14 11.29 -11.84
C VAL A 110 1.88 10.46 -12.09
N GLY A 111 1.15 10.17 -11.02
CA GLY A 111 -0.06 9.39 -11.04
C GLY A 111 0.11 8.02 -10.38
N ARG A 112 -0.95 7.55 -9.70
CA ARG A 112 -0.90 6.32 -8.89
C ARG A 112 -0.64 5.05 -9.71
N ARG A 113 -1.28 4.91 -10.88
CA ARG A 113 -1.15 3.69 -11.71
C ARG A 113 0.28 3.43 -12.16
N PRO A 114 0.99 4.37 -12.84
CA PRO A 114 2.36 4.14 -13.24
C PRO A 114 3.30 3.95 -12.04
N MET A 115 3.12 4.74 -10.98
CA MET A 115 3.96 4.63 -9.79
C MET A 115 3.80 3.29 -9.06
N ILE A 116 2.58 2.79 -8.88
CA ILE A 116 2.34 1.46 -8.31
C ILE A 116 2.98 0.38 -9.19
N ALA A 117 2.76 0.43 -10.50
CA ALA A 117 3.30 -0.57 -11.41
C ALA A 117 4.84 -0.57 -11.41
N THR A 118 5.46 0.60 -11.49
CA THR A 118 6.93 0.71 -11.53
C THR A 118 7.57 0.33 -10.19
N THR A 119 7.01 0.76 -9.07
CA THR A 119 7.58 0.43 -7.75
C THR A 119 7.44 -1.05 -7.41
N TYR A 120 6.32 -1.70 -7.74
CA TYR A 120 6.20 -3.16 -7.58
C TYR A 120 7.10 -3.93 -8.54
N ALA A 121 7.17 -3.54 -9.82
CA ALA A 121 8.05 -4.18 -10.80
C ALA A 121 9.52 -4.06 -10.38
N LEU A 122 9.94 -2.87 -9.94
CA LEU A 122 11.30 -2.64 -9.45
C LEU A 122 11.58 -3.46 -8.20
N SER A 123 10.68 -3.48 -7.23
CA SER A 123 10.84 -4.31 -6.02
C SER A 123 10.93 -5.79 -6.35
N GLY A 124 10.09 -6.28 -7.27
CA GLY A 124 10.13 -7.67 -7.73
C GLY A 124 11.43 -8.03 -8.43
N LEU A 125 11.92 -7.16 -9.31
CA LEU A 125 13.19 -7.35 -10.00
C LEU A 125 14.38 -7.37 -9.02
N LEU A 126 14.40 -6.41 -8.09
CA LEU A 126 15.43 -6.33 -7.06
C LEU A 126 15.40 -7.55 -6.14
N LEU A 127 14.20 -8.03 -5.78
CA LEU A 127 14.05 -9.24 -4.96
C LEU A 127 14.56 -10.49 -5.70
N ALA A 128 14.22 -10.64 -6.99
CA ALA A 128 14.69 -11.73 -7.80
C ALA A 128 16.23 -11.72 -7.96
N LEU A 129 16.79 -10.53 -8.21
CA LEU A 129 18.25 -10.34 -8.30
C LEU A 129 18.94 -10.67 -6.97
N THR A 130 18.41 -10.15 -5.86
CA THR A 130 18.94 -10.42 -4.52
C THR A 130 18.88 -11.93 -4.20
N GLY A 131 17.77 -12.59 -4.54
CA GLY A 131 17.63 -14.04 -4.38
C GLY A 131 18.65 -14.83 -5.21
N ALA A 132 18.90 -14.44 -6.44
CA ALA A 132 19.90 -15.07 -7.29
C ALA A 132 21.32 -14.87 -6.74
N LEU A 133 21.66 -13.68 -6.27
CA LEU A 133 22.96 -13.38 -5.66
C LEU A 133 23.14 -14.12 -4.32
N PHE A 134 22.08 -14.25 -3.54
CA PHE A 134 22.05 -15.03 -2.33
C PHE A 134 22.31 -16.52 -2.62
N ALA A 135 21.60 -17.09 -3.59
CA ALA A 135 21.78 -18.48 -4.02
C ALA A 135 23.19 -18.76 -4.56
N ALA A 136 23.82 -17.76 -5.16
CA ALA A 136 25.21 -17.83 -5.62
C ALA A 136 26.25 -17.66 -4.50
N GLY A 137 25.82 -17.38 -3.26
CA GLY A 137 26.73 -17.19 -2.12
C GLY A 137 27.60 -15.93 -2.17
N VAL A 138 27.22 -14.95 -3.00
CA VAL A 138 28.03 -13.73 -3.24
C VAL A 138 27.73 -12.65 -2.19
N LEU A 139 26.54 -12.68 -1.55
CA LEU A 139 26.12 -11.65 -0.63
C LEU A 139 26.63 -11.91 0.80
N SER A 140 27.18 -10.87 1.42
CA SER A 140 27.40 -10.86 2.88
C SER A 140 26.12 -10.41 3.61
N ALA A 141 26.05 -10.67 4.92
CA ALA A 141 24.91 -10.25 5.76
C ALA A 141 24.59 -8.74 5.61
N THR A 142 25.64 -7.90 5.56
CA THR A 142 25.48 -6.46 5.38
C THR A 142 24.89 -6.11 4.01
N TRP A 143 25.40 -6.68 2.92
CA TRP A 143 24.87 -6.42 1.59
C TRP A 143 23.47 -6.98 1.39
N GLN A 144 23.17 -8.12 2.00
CA GLN A 144 21.81 -8.69 2.05
C GLN A 144 20.84 -7.72 2.73
N THR A 145 21.23 -7.15 3.85
CA THR A 145 20.43 -6.15 4.59
C THR A 145 20.23 -4.87 3.78
N VAL A 146 21.26 -4.37 3.14
CA VAL A 146 21.17 -3.19 2.25
C VAL A 146 20.21 -3.47 1.09
N ALA A 147 20.32 -4.62 0.46
CA ALA A 147 19.43 -5.01 -0.64
C ALA A 147 17.97 -5.05 -0.18
N TRP A 148 17.68 -5.68 0.96
CA TRP A 148 16.33 -5.72 1.52
C TRP A 148 15.82 -4.33 1.92
N THR A 149 16.67 -3.48 2.47
CA THR A 149 16.32 -2.08 2.78
C THR A 149 15.87 -1.33 1.53
N ILE A 150 16.59 -1.47 0.41
CA ILE A 150 16.25 -0.84 -0.86
C ILE A 150 14.94 -1.44 -1.42
N ILE A 151 14.78 -2.76 -1.38
CA ILE A 151 13.54 -3.42 -1.82
C ILE A 151 12.34 -2.88 -1.03
N PHE A 152 12.45 -2.80 0.29
CA PHE A 152 11.37 -2.31 1.13
C PHE A 152 11.12 -0.81 0.99
N PHE A 153 12.11 -0.02 0.66
CA PHE A 153 11.92 1.39 0.32
C PHE A 153 10.93 1.56 -0.85
N PHE A 154 11.06 0.77 -1.90
CA PHE A 154 10.12 0.82 -3.03
C PHE A 154 8.82 0.08 -2.74
N ALA A 155 8.89 -1.11 -2.16
CA ALA A 155 7.72 -1.95 -1.87
C ALA A 155 6.76 -1.29 -0.89
N SER A 156 7.25 -0.59 0.14
CA SER A 156 6.39 0.07 1.12
C SER A 156 5.64 1.26 0.54
N ALA A 157 6.27 2.03 -0.35
CA ALA A 157 5.61 3.11 -1.06
C ALA A 157 4.50 2.58 -1.98
N ALA A 158 4.79 1.49 -2.72
CA ALA A 158 3.80 0.79 -3.54
C ALA A 158 2.63 0.27 -2.69
N ALA A 159 2.92 -0.41 -1.58
CA ALA A 159 1.93 -0.96 -0.67
C ALA A 159 1.00 0.11 -0.10
N SER A 160 1.54 1.22 0.39
CA SER A 160 0.77 2.33 0.95
C SER A 160 -0.17 2.94 -0.10
N SER A 161 0.32 3.15 -1.33
CA SER A 161 -0.48 3.70 -2.41
C SER A 161 -1.51 2.69 -2.95
N ALA A 162 -1.18 1.40 -2.99
CA ALA A 162 -2.10 0.35 -3.37
C ALA A 162 -3.28 0.26 -2.38
N TYR A 163 -3.00 0.35 -1.08
CA TYR A 163 -4.00 0.40 -0.02
C TYR A 163 -5.00 1.54 -0.23
N LEU A 164 -4.50 2.76 -0.43
CA LEU A 164 -5.34 3.92 -0.71
C LEU A 164 -6.13 3.74 -2.01
N THR A 165 -5.51 3.21 -3.07
CA THR A 165 -6.17 2.99 -4.35
C THR A 165 -7.31 1.98 -4.23
N VAL A 166 -7.11 0.87 -3.53
CA VAL A 166 -8.17 -0.11 -3.26
C VAL A 166 -9.30 0.53 -2.46
N SER A 167 -8.98 1.29 -1.41
CA SER A 167 -9.98 1.97 -0.59
C SER A 167 -10.84 2.96 -1.38
N GLU A 168 -10.28 3.67 -2.37
CA GLU A 168 -10.99 4.67 -3.18
C GLU A 168 -11.71 4.07 -4.41
N THR A 169 -11.36 2.85 -4.78
CA THR A 169 -11.86 2.21 -6.01
C THR A 169 -13.32 1.79 -5.90
N PHE A 170 -13.81 1.55 -4.70
CA PHE A 170 -15.17 1.05 -4.45
C PHE A 170 -16.13 2.16 -4.01
N PRO A 171 -17.43 2.06 -4.37
CA PRO A 171 -18.47 2.99 -3.93
C PRO A 171 -18.51 3.11 -2.40
N LEU A 172 -18.91 4.29 -1.91
CA LEU A 172 -18.93 4.61 -0.47
C LEU A 172 -19.77 3.61 0.34
N GLU A 173 -20.88 3.11 -0.24
CA GLU A 173 -21.83 2.22 0.41
C GLU A 173 -21.24 0.85 0.78
N ILE A 174 -20.27 0.37 -0.01
CA ILE A 174 -19.63 -0.94 0.18
C ILE A 174 -18.14 -0.83 0.54
N ARG A 175 -17.57 0.37 0.53
CA ARG A 175 -16.14 0.62 0.69
C ARG A 175 -15.56 -0.01 1.96
N ALA A 176 -16.21 0.20 3.10
CA ALA A 176 -15.74 -0.35 4.38
C ALA A 176 -15.71 -1.89 4.37
N LEU A 177 -16.73 -2.52 3.79
CA LEU A 177 -16.81 -3.98 3.67
C LEU A 177 -15.86 -4.52 2.60
N ALA A 178 -15.64 -3.78 1.50
CA ALA A 178 -14.65 -4.12 0.50
C ALA A 178 -13.22 -4.06 1.10
N ILE A 179 -12.90 -3.01 1.85
CA ILE A 179 -11.63 -2.92 2.59
C ILE A 179 -11.47 -4.11 3.52
N ALA A 180 -12.46 -4.43 4.34
CA ALA A 180 -12.42 -5.57 5.26
C ALA A 180 -12.30 -6.94 4.54
N PHE A 181 -12.69 -7.03 3.28
CA PHE A 181 -12.53 -8.24 2.46
C PHE A 181 -11.09 -8.41 1.97
N PHE A 182 -10.39 -7.31 1.68
CA PHE A 182 -9.02 -7.33 1.15
C PHE A 182 -7.94 -7.37 2.25
N PHE A 183 -8.26 -6.99 3.47
CA PHE A 183 -7.36 -6.89 4.63
C PHE A 183 -7.83 -7.72 5.81
#